data_38095313471b9f3a440c831b66192c22
#
_entry.id   38095313471b9f3a440c831b66192c22
#
_cell.length_a   1.000
_cell.length_b   1.000
_cell.length_c   1.000
_cell.angle_alpha   90.00
_cell.angle_beta   90.00
_cell.angle_gamma   90.00
#
_symmetry.space_group_name_H-M   'P 1'
#
loop_
_entity.id
_entity.type
_entity.pdbx_description
1 polymer ?
#
loop_
_entity_poly.entity_id
_entity_poly.type
_entity_poly.pdbx_seq_one_letter_code
_entity_poly.pdbx_strand_id
1 'polypeptide(L)'
;MSKMALDINNEETEVETTTSKRNVFFWAMYDLANTIYSMVIVSLIINRYVLVIGQLEYGMSYGNVFFLYGVVALVMQIGVAICIPFLGALSDNVGKRKPFVISLTGIILLFASLIGFTQDITLVFVFFIIANVAYQFSLMFYESMLPFIAKREDIEKVAGFGVAWGYLGTIMALVIMLPLVFIFGDMNSDPTNPPLSYGYTSSWFTFVIPMILFLLCTIPFLFVHEKQKKGKRPPVGKLIGSTFKRLNTTFKDIRKHKSMFIFIIGYFCVANIANVIVFYMTPLVTDGLIIGGGTTTWAILFIIIATFSAVLFTYFIGKFGKKHGAKKTFYLVGVLWGIALTIGVTLIFTTQSIEIGANPPFILSIIMGVVAGPALGGTWVAQRIMVTELAPKEKFGEFFGLSKLSGGLSAALGPFVWGVVMLSYDVIGKAAYGLAMISVGIIMVIGLIIISYVKTESS
;
A
#
# COMPACT_ATOMS: atom_id res chain seq x y z
N MET A 1 -44.65 18.87 -37.71
CA MET A 1 -43.25 18.36 -37.58
C MET A 1 -42.54 19.14 -36.53
N SER A 2 -42.72 18.89 -35.27
CA SER A 2 -41.96 19.48 -34.13
C SER A 2 -42.57 19.00 -32.86
N LYS A 3 -42.26 17.78 -32.40
CA LYS A 3 -42.52 17.30 -31.05
C LYS A 3 -42.05 15.83 -30.89
N MET A 4 -40.86 15.53 -31.43
CA MET A 4 -40.29 14.17 -31.28
C MET A 4 -38.79 14.19 -31.03
N ALA A 5 -38.34 15.15 -30.27
CA ALA A 5 -36.95 15.28 -29.85
C ALA A 5 -36.94 15.99 -28.49
N LEU A 6 -37.10 15.26 -27.42
CA LEU A 6 -36.74 15.69 -26.04
C LEU A 6 -37.48 14.84 -24.98
N ASP A 7 -37.31 13.52 -25.04
CA ASP A 7 -37.59 12.65 -23.89
C ASP A 7 -36.50 11.58 -23.80
N ILE A 8 -35.24 12.03 -23.73
CA ILE A 8 -34.19 11.29 -23.08
C ILE A 8 -34.09 11.89 -21.68
N ASN A 9 -35.15 11.78 -20.93
CA ASN A 9 -35.07 11.85 -19.48
C ASN A 9 -34.25 10.64 -19.04
N ASN A 10 -32.95 10.86 -18.82
CA ASN A 10 -32.13 10.07 -17.96
C ASN A 10 -32.77 10.11 -16.55
N GLU A 11 -33.77 9.32 -16.32
CA GLU A 11 -34.05 8.78 -15.00
C GLU A 11 -32.86 7.86 -14.65
N GLU A 12 -31.73 8.45 -14.31
CA GLU A 12 -30.81 7.82 -13.36
C GLU A 12 -31.63 7.63 -12.09
N THR A 13 -32.32 6.50 -12.02
CA THR A 13 -32.96 6.05 -10.76
C THR A 13 -31.82 5.96 -9.75
N GLU A 14 -31.66 7.04 -8.97
CA GLU A 14 -30.77 7.04 -7.80
C GLU A 14 -31.16 5.83 -6.97
N VAL A 15 -30.25 4.88 -6.89
CA VAL A 15 -30.45 3.68 -6.06
C VAL A 15 -30.46 4.19 -4.63
N GLU A 16 -31.64 4.37 -4.05
CA GLU A 16 -31.84 4.81 -2.68
C GLU A 16 -31.11 3.84 -1.73
N THR A 17 -29.86 4.16 -1.42
CA THR A 17 -29.02 3.34 -0.55
C THR A 17 -29.35 3.66 0.89
N THR A 18 -29.73 2.65 1.66
CA THR A 18 -29.87 2.79 3.12
C THR A 18 -28.60 2.30 3.77
N THR A 19 -27.97 3.14 4.59
CA THR A 19 -26.77 2.74 5.36
C THR A 19 -27.18 1.81 6.49
N SER A 20 -26.91 0.51 6.35
CA SER A 20 -27.13 -0.48 7.41
C SER A 20 -25.84 -0.72 8.19
N LYS A 21 -25.86 -0.52 9.51
CA LYS A 21 -24.69 -0.77 10.39
C LYS A 21 -24.12 -2.18 10.23
N ARG A 22 -25.01 -3.19 10.10
CA ARG A 22 -24.62 -4.58 9.90
C ARG A 22 -23.92 -4.79 8.56
N ASN A 23 -24.44 -4.18 7.49
CA ASN A 23 -23.85 -4.29 6.16
C ASN A 23 -22.48 -3.59 6.07
N VAL A 24 -22.37 -2.42 6.71
CA VAL A 24 -21.11 -1.67 6.84
C VAL A 24 -20.08 -2.48 7.62
N PHE A 25 -20.46 -3.11 8.73
CA PHE A 25 -19.57 -3.97 9.49
C PHE A 25 -19.06 -5.15 8.66
N PHE A 26 -19.95 -5.86 7.95
CA PHE A 26 -19.56 -6.98 7.09
C PHE A 26 -18.64 -6.54 5.96
N TRP A 27 -18.86 -5.35 5.39
CA TRP A 27 -17.98 -4.76 4.39
C TRP A 27 -16.62 -4.42 4.99
N ALA A 28 -16.56 -3.76 6.14
CA ALA A 28 -15.31 -3.36 6.79
C ALA A 28 -14.45 -4.57 7.24
N MET A 29 -15.07 -5.73 7.51
CA MET A 29 -14.33 -6.96 7.81
C MET A 29 -13.41 -7.42 6.67
N TYR A 30 -13.73 -7.04 5.42
CA TYR A 30 -12.81 -7.30 4.31
C TYR A 30 -11.58 -6.41 4.36
N ASP A 31 -11.70 -5.17 4.81
CA ASP A 31 -10.55 -4.27 4.98
C ASP A 31 -9.59 -4.78 6.06
N LEU A 32 -10.16 -5.27 7.16
CA LEU A 32 -9.40 -5.97 8.20
C LEU A 32 -8.66 -7.20 7.62
N ALA A 33 -9.35 -8.06 6.87
CA ALA A 33 -8.78 -9.26 6.26
C ALA A 33 -7.68 -8.91 5.27
N ASN A 34 -7.94 -7.95 4.40
CA ASN A 34 -7.05 -7.52 3.34
C ASN A 34 -5.72 -6.93 3.87
N THR A 35 -5.78 -6.25 5.00
CA THR A 35 -4.59 -5.68 5.66
C THR A 35 -3.68 -6.77 6.24
N ILE A 36 -4.21 -7.95 6.60
CA ILE A 36 -3.41 -9.11 7.00
C ILE A 36 -2.43 -9.48 5.88
N TYR A 37 -2.91 -9.59 4.64
CA TYR A 37 -2.05 -9.89 3.50
C TYR A 37 -0.96 -8.84 3.29
N SER A 38 -1.33 -7.56 3.24
CA SER A 38 -0.37 -6.48 2.96
C SER A 38 0.69 -6.34 4.06
N MET A 39 0.32 -6.50 5.32
CA MET A 39 1.27 -6.30 6.43
C MET A 39 2.10 -7.55 6.71
N VAL A 40 1.50 -8.73 6.67
CA VAL A 40 2.23 -9.96 6.99
C VAL A 40 2.99 -10.47 5.76
N ILE A 41 2.31 -10.67 4.63
CA ILE A 41 2.96 -11.26 3.46
C ILE A 41 3.87 -10.23 2.78
N VAL A 42 3.34 -9.03 2.42
CA VAL A 42 4.08 -8.07 1.60
C VAL A 42 5.15 -7.33 2.41
N SER A 43 4.83 -6.87 3.63
CA SER A 43 5.76 -6.04 4.40
C SER A 43 6.68 -6.83 5.32
N LEU A 44 6.21 -7.95 5.91
CA LEU A 44 6.98 -8.67 6.93
C LEU A 44 7.77 -9.85 6.34
N ILE A 45 7.15 -10.70 5.52
CA ILE A 45 7.68 -12.03 5.23
C ILE A 45 8.40 -12.12 3.89
N ILE A 46 7.76 -11.68 2.78
CA ILE A 46 8.22 -12.00 1.43
C ILE A 46 9.63 -11.49 1.12
N ASN A 47 9.94 -10.27 1.52
CA ASN A 47 11.25 -9.66 1.30
C ASN A 47 12.36 -10.44 2.01
N ARG A 48 12.09 -10.93 3.22
CA ARG A 48 13.03 -11.76 3.99
C ARG A 48 13.17 -13.14 3.37
N TYR A 49 12.05 -13.75 2.98
CA TYR A 49 12.03 -15.07 2.36
C TYR A 49 12.81 -15.11 1.04
N VAL A 50 12.59 -14.11 0.18
CA VAL A 50 13.32 -13.97 -1.10
C VAL A 50 14.82 -13.74 -0.85
N LEU A 51 15.18 -12.95 0.18
CA LEU A 51 16.57 -12.70 0.53
C LEU A 51 17.28 -14.00 0.93
N VAL A 52 16.66 -14.79 1.82
CA VAL A 52 17.23 -16.06 2.29
C VAL A 52 17.42 -17.03 1.12
N ILE A 53 16.39 -17.23 0.29
CA ILE A 53 16.46 -18.12 -0.87
C ILE A 53 17.53 -17.64 -1.86
N GLY A 54 17.53 -16.37 -2.21
CA GLY A 54 18.48 -15.80 -3.17
C GLY A 54 19.92 -16.00 -2.74
N GLN A 55 20.22 -15.84 -1.47
CA GLN A 55 21.56 -16.02 -0.94
C GLN A 55 21.97 -17.51 -0.81
N LEU A 56 21.11 -18.33 -0.18
CA LEU A 56 21.48 -19.70 0.16
C LEU A 56 21.38 -20.68 -1.02
N GLU A 57 20.33 -20.56 -1.84
CA GLU A 57 20.14 -21.53 -2.96
C GLU A 57 20.76 -21.05 -4.26
N TYR A 58 20.81 -19.73 -4.49
CA TYR A 58 21.28 -19.17 -5.76
C TYR A 58 22.65 -18.48 -5.64
N GLY A 59 23.22 -18.40 -4.44
CA GLY A 59 24.50 -17.70 -4.22
C GLY A 59 24.50 -16.23 -4.63
N MET A 60 23.33 -15.60 -4.68
CA MET A 60 23.19 -14.20 -5.06
C MET A 60 23.75 -13.30 -3.95
N SER A 61 24.42 -12.23 -4.33
CA SER A 61 24.79 -11.21 -3.36
C SER A 61 23.55 -10.51 -2.79
N TYR A 62 23.70 -9.95 -1.59
CA TYR A 62 22.63 -9.24 -0.89
C TYR A 62 22.00 -8.13 -1.76
N GLY A 63 22.85 -7.29 -2.38
CA GLY A 63 22.43 -6.21 -3.26
C GLY A 63 21.65 -6.71 -4.49
N ASN A 64 22.11 -7.81 -5.09
CA ASN A 64 21.46 -8.40 -6.27
C ASN A 64 20.05 -8.92 -5.96
N VAL A 65 19.82 -9.51 -4.79
CA VAL A 65 18.47 -9.96 -4.38
C VAL A 65 17.52 -8.78 -4.24
N PHE A 66 17.97 -7.69 -3.59
CA PHE A 66 17.13 -6.48 -3.46
C PHE A 66 16.86 -5.80 -4.80
N PHE A 67 17.85 -5.77 -5.68
CA PHE A 67 17.65 -5.26 -7.04
C PHE A 67 16.62 -6.08 -7.79
N LEU A 68 16.72 -7.42 -7.76
CA LEU A 68 15.76 -8.32 -8.40
C LEU A 68 14.35 -8.11 -7.84
N TYR A 69 14.21 -8.00 -6.51
CA TYR A 69 12.93 -7.72 -5.87
C TYR A 69 12.35 -6.37 -6.30
N GLY A 70 13.20 -5.34 -6.43
CA GLY A 70 12.82 -4.03 -6.95
C GLY A 70 12.34 -4.08 -8.42
N VAL A 71 13.02 -4.86 -9.28
CA VAL A 71 12.61 -5.09 -10.68
C VAL A 71 11.24 -5.79 -10.74
N VAL A 72 11.04 -6.84 -9.92
CA VAL A 72 9.77 -7.54 -9.84
C VAL A 72 8.64 -6.59 -9.41
N ALA A 73 8.90 -5.76 -8.39
CA ALA A 73 7.95 -4.76 -7.94
C ALA A 73 7.61 -3.75 -9.04
N LEU A 74 8.62 -3.27 -9.79
CA LEU A 74 8.46 -2.34 -10.92
C LEU A 74 7.52 -2.93 -11.99
N VAL A 75 7.86 -4.12 -12.49
CA VAL A 75 7.10 -4.79 -13.57
C VAL A 75 5.66 -5.07 -13.13
N MET A 76 5.50 -5.59 -11.91
CA MET A 76 4.21 -5.91 -11.31
C MET A 76 3.32 -4.65 -11.19
N GLN A 77 3.84 -3.58 -10.62
CA GLN A 77 3.08 -2.36 -10.37
C GLN A 77 2.77 -1.58 -11.66
N ILE A 78 3.64 -1.61 -12.66
CA ILE A 78 3.33 -1.08 -14.00
C ILE A 78 2.16 -1.87 -14.60
N GLY A 79 2.19 -3.21 -14.53
CA GLY A 79 1.10 -4.05 -15.00
C GLY A 79 -0.23 -3.73 -14.33
N VAL A 80 -0.21 -3.59 -13.00
CA VAL A 80 -1.38 -3.18 -12.21
C VAL A 80 -1.88 -1.80 -12.64
N ALA A 81 -0.99 -0.81 -12.75
CA ALA A 81 -1.34 0.55 -13.14
C ALA A 81 -2.01 0.62 -14.53
N ILE A 82 -1.55 -0.19 -15.49
CA ILE A 82 -2.17 -0.30 -16.81
C ILE A 82 -3.57 -0.93 -16.70
N CYS A 83 -3.75 -1.94 -15.87
CA CYS A 83 -5.02 -2.68 -15.76
C CYS A 83 -6.10 -1.94 -14.96
N ILE A 84 -5.73 -1.13 -13.96
CA ILE A 84 -6.68 -0.43 -13.06
C ILE A 84 -7.78 0.34 -13.80
N PRO A 85 -7.50 1.15 -14.84
CA PRO A 85 -8.55 1.89 -15.55
C PRO A 85 -9.56 0.99 -16.26
N PHE A 86 -9.10 -0.16 -16.77
CA PHE A 86 -9.97 -1.14 -17.42
C PHE A 86 -10.86 -1.85 -16.43
N LEU A 87 -10.30 -2.21 -15.28
CA LEU A 87 -11.05 -2.81 -14.19
C LEU A 87 -12.06 -1.81 -13.58
N GLY A 88 -11.70 -0.52 -13.51
CA GLY A 88 -12.62 0.55 -13.13
C GLY A 88 -13.83 0.61 -14.04
N ALA A 89 -13.60 0.65 -15.37
CA ALA A 89 -14.67 0.64 -16.34
C ALA A 89 -15.49 -0.66 -16.29
N LEU A 90 -14.84 -1.81 -16.06
CA LEU A 90 -15.52 -3.08 -15.87
C LEU A 90 -16.39 -3.04 -14.60
N SER A 91 -15.86 -2.53 -13.48
CA SER A 91 -16.58 -2.36 -12.22
C SER A 91 -17.86 -1.54 -12.37
N ASP A 92 -17.83 -0.48 -13.20
CA ASP A 92 -19.01 0.37 -13.45
C ASP A 92 -20.09 -0.34 -14.23
N ASN A 93 -19.73 -1.36 -15.01
CA ASN A 93 -20.65 -2.08 -15.89
C ASN A 93 -21.10 -3.45 -15.38
N VAL A 94 -20.40 -4.03 -14.40
CA VAL A 94 -20.88 -5.26 -13.75
C VAL A 94 -22.00 -4.94 -12.76
N GLY A 95 -23.03 -5.77 -12.73
CA GLY A 95 -24.16 -5.54 -11.82
C GLY A 95 -23.79 -5.69 -10.34
N LYS A 96 -22.81 -6.56 -10.03
CA LYS A 96 -22.32 -6.83 -8.67
C LYS A 96 -20.81 -6.97 -8.70
N ARG A 97 -20.12 -6.37 -7.75
CA ARG A 97 -18.66 -6.40 -7.59
C ARG A 97 -18.19 -7.50 -6.65
N LYS A 98 -19.02 -7.83 -5.68
CA LYS A 98 -18.77 -8.85 -4.66
C LYS A 98 -18.23 -10.18 -5.23
N PRO A 99 -18.76 -10.78 -6.32
CA PRO A 99 -18.20 -12.02 -6.88
C PRO A 99 -16.74 -11.89 -7.32
N PHE A 100 -16.36 -10.72 -7.87
CA PHE A 100 -14.97 -10.45 -8.28
C PHE A 100 -14.04 -10.39 -7.07
N VAL A 101 -14.47 -9.70 -5.99
CA VAL A 101 -13.70 -9.65 -4.74
C VAL A 101 -13.48 -11.06 -4.19
N ILE A 102 -14.53 -11.89 -4.14
CA ILE A 102 -14.44 -13.27 -3.62
C ILE A 102 -13.52 -14.14 -4.49
N SER A 103 -13.66 -14.10 -5.82
CA SER A 103 -12.83 -14.88 -6.73
C SER A 103 -11.35 -14.48 -6.65
N LEU A 104 -11.07 -13.17 -6.61
CA LEU A 104 -9.71 -12.65 -6.45
C LEU A 104 -9.14 -13.00 -5.08
N THR A 105 -9.95 -12.96 -4.01
CA THR A 105 -9.54 -13.44 -2.68
C THR A 105 -9.14 -14.91 -2.73
N GLY A 106 -9.88 -15.78 -3.42
CA GLY A 106 -9.49 -17.18 -3.61
C GLY A 106 -8.11 -17.32 -4.28
N ILE A 107 -7.82 -16.49 -5.28
CA ILE A 107 -6.50 -16.44 -5.94
C ILE A 107 -5.42 -16.00 -4.95
N ILE A 108 -5.66 -14.95 -4.16
CA ILE A 108 -4.71 -14.47 -3.13
C ILE A 108 -4.39 -15.61 -2.16
N LEU A 109 -5.42 -16.23 -1.58
CA LEU A 109 -5.27 -17.30 -0.60
C LEU A 109 -4.46 -18.48 -1.16
N LEU A 110 -4.75 -18.90 -2.39
CA LEU A 110 -4.06 -20.01 -3.03
C LEU A 110 -2.59 -19.67 -3.28
N PHE A 111 -2.32 -18.61 -4.05
CA PHE A 111 -0.97 -18.33 -4.51
C PHE A 111 -0.07 -17.80 -3.38
N ALA A 112 -0.58 -17.02 -2.43
CA ALA A 112 0.19 -16.63 -1.26
C ALA A 112 0.55 -17.82 -0.38
N SER A 113 -0.35 -18.80 -0.21
CA SER A 113 -0.04 -20.02 0.53
C SER A 113 1.00 -20.89 -0.20
N LEU A 114 0.92 -21.00 -1.53
CA LEU A 114 1.86 -21.80 -2.34
C LEU A 114 3.31 -21.31 -2.25
N ILE A 115 3.53 -20.01 -1.97
CA ILE A 115 4.88 -19.47 -1.76
C ILE A 115 5.62 -20.27 -0.68
N GLY A 116 4.95 -20.63 0.41
CA GLY A 116 5.57 -21.35 1.53
C GLY A 116 5.99 -22.80 1.23
N PHE A 117 5.63 -23.34 0.07
CA PHE A 117 5.95 -24.73 -0.32
C PHE A 117 7.01 -24.83 -1.42
N THR A 118 7.60 -23.72 -1.84
CA THR A 118 8.64 -23.71 -2.89
C THR A 118 9.86 -22.91 -2.46
N GLN A 119 11.03 -23.40 -2.87
CA GLN A 119 12.32 -22.73 -2.69
C GLN A 119 12.88 -22.21 -4.02
N ASP A 120 12.15 -22.42 -5.10
CA ASP A 120 12.50 -21.86 -6.41
C ASP A 120 12.13 -20.37 -6.43
N ILE A 121 13.15 -19.51 -6.52
CA ILE A 121 12.98 -18.04 -6.49
C ILE A 121 12.07 -17.56 -7.62
N THR A 122 12.06 -18.23 -8.78
CA THR A 122 11.21 -17.89 -9.91
C THR A 122 9.76 -18.19 -9.58
N LEU A 123 9.47 -19.37 -9.02
CA LEU A 123 8.12 -19.74 -8.58
C LEU A 123 7.63 -18.84 -7.44
N VAL A 124 8.50 -18.51 -6.49
CA VAL A 124 8.18 -17.53 -5.42
C VAL A 124 7.72 -16.20 -6.02
N PHE A 125 8.46 -15.65 -6.96
CA PHE A 125 8.08 -14.39 -7.61
C PHE A 125 6.82 -14.54 -8.47
N VAL A 126 6.64 -15.62 -9.21
CA VAL A 126 5.43 -15.86 -9.99
C VAL A 126 4.20 -15.91 -9.08
N PHE A 127 4.27 -16.69 -8.00
CA PHE A 127 3.15 -16.78 -7.04
C PHE A 127 2.90 -15.45 -6.34
N PHE A 128 3.95 -14.74 -5.95
CA PHE A 128 3.84 -13.42 -5.34
C PHE A 128 3.20 -12.40 -6.29
N ILE A 129 3.63 -12.35 -7.56
CA ILE A 129 3.04 -11.45 -8.57
C ILE A 129 1.54 -11.75 -8.73
N ILE A 130 1.17 -13.02 -8.90
CA ILE A 130 -0.24 -13.41 -9.07
C ILE A 130 -1.07 -13.03 -7.85
N ALA A 131 -0.58 -13.33 -6.64
CA ALA A 131 -1.27 -13.01 -5.39
C ALA A 131 -1.42 -11.48 -5.21
N ASN A 132 -0.34 -10.72 -5.45
CA ASN A 132 -0.35 -9.27 -5.23
C ASN A 132 -1.14 -8.50 -6.29
N VAL A 133 -1.14 -8.95 -7.55
CA VAL A 133 -2.01 -8.41 -8.60
C VAL A 133 -3.48 -8.68 -8.26
N ALA A 134 -3.80 -9.91 -7.85
CA ALA A 134 -5.16 -10.25 -7.40
C ALA A 134 -5.58 -9.42 -6.18
N TYR A 135 -4.67 -9.18 -5.22
CA TYR A 135 -4.87 -8.32 -4.07
C TYR A 135 -5.24 -6.89 -4.48
N GLN A 136 -4.47 -6.27 -5.36
CA GLN A 136 -4.71 -4.90 -5.82
C GLN A 136 -6.04 -4.78 -6.60
N PHE A 137 -6.37 -5.78 -7.41
CA PHE A 137 -7.63 -5.81 -8.16
C PHE A 137 -8.82 -6.05 -7.23
N SER A 138 -8.68 -6.93 -6.23
CA SER A 138 -9.74 -7.15 -5.24
C SER A 138 -10.03 -5.89 -4.43
N LEU A 139 -8.99 -5.16 -4.04
CA LEU A 139 -9.11 -3.90 -3.32
C LEU A 139 -9.83 -2.84 -4.14
N MET A 140 -9.54 -2.75 -5.44
CA MET A 140 -10.21 -1.82 -6.34
C MET A 140 -11.71 -2.12 -6.47
N PHE A 141 -12.11 -3.40 -6.64
CA PHE A 141 -13.53 -3.79 -6.65
C PHE A 141 -14.19 -3.56 -5.30
N TYR A 142 -13.50 -3.86 -4.19
CA TYR A 142 -13.96 -3.63 -2.83
C TYR A 142 -14.26 -2.14 -2.56
N GLU A 143 -13.29 -1.26 -2.85
CA GLU A 143 -13.48 0.20 -2.69
C GLU A 143 -14.62 0.72 -3.55
N SER A 144 -14.79 0.20 -4.77
CA SER A 144 -15.86 0.61 -5.68
C SER A 144 -17.27 0.15 -5.25
N MET A 145 -17.39 -0.73 -4.24
CA MET A 145 -18.68 -1.11 -3.64
C MET A 145 -19.25 -0.02 -2.72
N LEU A 146 -18.44 0.89 -2.22
CA LEU A 146 -18.81 1.84 -1.17
C LEU A 146 -20.06 2.66 -1.47
N PRO A 147 -20.30 3.19 -2.69
CA PRO A 147 -21.55 3.90 -3.02
C PRO A 147 -22.81 3.02 -3.02
N PHE A 148 -22.63 1.68 -3.01
CA PHE A 148 -23.74 0.70 -2.99
C PHE A 148 -23.96 0.10 -1.59
N ILE A 149 -23.10 0.45 -0.63
CA ILE A 149 -23.13 0.01 0.77
C ILE A 149 -23.65 1.14 1.68
N ALA A 150 -23.31 2.40 1.36
CA ALA A 150 -23.60 3.57 2.18
C ALA A 150 -24.34 4.65 1.40
N LYS A 151 -25.17 5.45 2.10
CA LYS A 151 -25.72 6.70 1.56
C LYS A 151 -24.60 7.68 1.26
N ARG A 152 -24.80 8.57 0.29
CA ARG A 152 -23.82 9.58 -0.11
C ARG A 152 -23.30 10.42 1.07
N GLU A 153 -24.16 10.73 2.02
CA GLU A 153 -23.85 11.50 3.24
C GLU A 153 -22.94 10.74 4.22
N ASP A 154 -23.00 9.39 4.20
CA ASP A 154 -22.29 8.51 5.12
C ASP A 154 -20.99 7.94 4.52
N ILE A 155 -20.72 8.14 3.23
CA ILE A 155 -19.61 7.50 2.51
C ILE A 155 -18.26 7.75 3.21
N GLU A 156 -17.99 9.00 3.59
CA GLU A 156 -16.71 9.35 4.25
C GLU A 156 -16.58 8.67 5.62
N LYS A 157 -17.68 8.61 6.39
CA LYS A 157 -17.71 7.95 7.69
C LYS A 157 -17.51 6.45 7.58
N VAL A 158 -18.17 5.82 6.59
CA VAL A 158 -18.07 4.38 6.33
C VAL A 158 -16.68 4.02 5.82
N ALA A 159 -16.10 4.82 4.91
CA ALA A 159 -14.72 4.64 4.45
C ALA A 159 -13.71 4.76 5.60
N GLY A 160 -13.87 5.76 6.47
CA GLY A 160 -13.04 5.91 7.67
C GLY A 160 -13.16 4.74 8.64
N PHE A 161 -14.35 4.19 8.79
CA PHE A 161 -14.59 2.99 9.60
C PHE A 161 -13.86 1.77 9.00
N GLY A 162 -13.91 1.55 7.67
CA GLY A 162 -13.16 0.50 7.00
C GLY A 162 -11.66 0.60 7.27
N VAL A 163 -11.07 1.79 7.07
CA VAL A 163 -9.63 2.02 7.33
C VAL A 163 -9.27 1.72 8.80
N ALA A 164 -10.12 2.11 9.77
CA ALA A 164 -9.89 1.80 11.18
C ALA A 164 -9.88 0.28 11.44
N TRP A 165 -10.76 -0.48 10.80
CA TRP A 165 -10.77 -1.94 10.85
C TRP A 165 -9.54 -2.55 10.16
N GLY A 166 -9.05 -1.94 9.08
CA GLY A 166 -7.78 -2.32 8.46
C GLY A 166 -6.61 -2.23 9.43
N TYR A 167 -6.48 -1.14 10.18
CA TYR A 167 -5.44 -1.01 11.20
C TYR A 167 -5.57 -2.05 12.32
N LEU A 168 -6.80 -2.36 12.77
CA LEU A 168 -7.03 -3.45 13.73
C LEU A 168 -6.58 -4.79 13.15
N GLY A 169 -6.81 -5.04 11.85
CA GLY A 169 -6.32 -6.22 11.15
C GLY A 169 -4.81 -6.34 11.17
N THR A 170 -4.09 -5.23 10.97
CA THR A 170 -2.63 -5.18 11.08
C THR A 170 -2.17 -5.61 12.47
N ILE A 171 -2.71 -4.98 13.51
CA ILE A 171 -2.30 -5.26 14.90
C ILE A 171 -2.62 -6.72 15.26
N MET A 172 -3.83 -7.20 14.93
CA MET A 172 -4.25 -8.57 15.18
C MET A 172 -3.31 -9.58 14.48
N ALA A 173 -3.00 -9.35 13.21
CA ALA A 173 -2.14 -10.23 12.45
C ALA A 173 -0.71 -10.28 13.03
N LEU A 174 -0.14 -9.14 13.38
CA LEU A 174 1.20 -9.06 13.96
C LEU A 174 1.27 -9.68 15.36
N VAL A 175 0.25 -9.49 16.20
CA VAL A 175 0.16 -10.11 17.52
C VAL A 175 0.06 -11.64 17.39
N ILE A 176 -0.64 -12.16 16.38
CA ILE A 176 -0.72 -13.61 16.14
C ILE A 176 0.60 -14.14 15.57
N MET A 177 1.27 -13.38 14.72
CA MET A 177 2.57 -13.79 14.15
C MET A 177 3.70 -13.79 15.19
N LEU A 178 3.63 -12.93 16.20
CA LEU A 178 4.68 -12.79 17.23
C LEU A 178 5.01 -14.12 17.94
N PRO A 179 4.04 -14.86 18.53
CA PRO A 179 4.32 -16.14 19.16
C PRO A 179 4.78 -17.21 18.15
N LEU A 180 4.31 -17.16 16.90
CA LEU A 180 4.76 -18.09 15.87
C LEU A 180 6.24 -17.91 15.56
N VAL A 181 6.72 -16.68 15.47
CA VAL A 181 8.14 -16.37 15.28
C VAL A 181 8.95 -16.84 16.49
N PHE A 182 8.43 -16.69 17.73
CA PHE A 182 9.11 -17.21 18.92
C PHE A 182 9.18 -18.73 18.97
N ILE A 183 8.11 -19.43 18.59
CA ILE A 183 8.01 -20.89 18.67
C ILE A 183 8.81 -21.58 17.58
N PHE A 184 8.72 -21.09 16.34
CA PHE A 184 9.29 -21.71 15.16
C PHE A 184 10.66 -21.13 14.75
N GLY A 185 11.15 -20.16 15.48
CA GLY A 185 12.42 -19.51 15.23
C GLY A 185 12.32 -18.30 14.31
N ASP A 186 13.26 -17.41 14.48
CA ASP A 186 13.43 -16.25 13.65
C ASP A 186 13.93 -16.67 12.25
N MET A 187 13.35 -16.13 11.19
CA MET A 187 13.93 -16.18 9.85
C MET A 187 15.18 -15.28 9.77
N ASN A 188 16.02 -15.35 10.80
CA ASN A 188 17.22 -14.58 10.89
C ASN A 188 18.28 -15.26 10.04
N SER A 189 18.49 -14.77 8.85
CA SER A 189 19.64 -15.14 8.04
C SER A 189 20.83 -14.33 8.52
N ASP A 190 21.55 -14.83 9.48
CA ASP A 190 22.98 -14.58 9.52
C ASP A 190 23.60 -15.41 8.39
N PRO A 191 24.08 -14.81 7.31
CA PRO A 191 24.70 -15.59 6.22
C PRO A 191 25.95 -16.33 6.68
N THR A 192 26.54 -15.94 7.82
CA THR A 192 27.72 -16.59 8.42
C THR A 192 27.33 -17.76 9.34
N ASN A 193 26.08 -17.81 9.78
CA ASN A 193 25.59 -18.85 10.66
C ASN A 193 24.08 -19.10 10.39
N PRO A 194 23.75 -19.72 9.24
CA PRO A 194 22.37 -20.04 8.94
C PRO A 194 21.84 -20.91 10.08
N PRO A 195 20.66 -20.61 10.67
CA PRO A 195 20.03 -21.52 11.61
C PRO A 195 19.74 -22.83 10.90
N LEU A 196 20.51 -23.84 11.25
CA LEU A 196 20.73 -25.08 10.51
C LEU A 196 19.49 -25.96 10.35
N SER A 197 18.29 -25.60 10.80
CA SER A 197 17.18 -26.53 10.73
C SER A 197 15.76 -25.95 10.70
N TYR A 198 15.50 -24.71 11.06
CA TYR A 198 14.11 -24.24 11.23
C TYR A 198 13.63 -23.18 10.23
N GLY A 199 14.51 -22.38 9.66
CA GLY A 199 14.11 -21.23 8.87
C GLY A 199 13.57 -21.55 7.47
N TYR A 200 13.90 -22.70 6.94
CA TYR A 200 13.82 -22.92 5.51
C TYR A 200 12.78 -23.96 5.09
N THR A 201 12.80 -25.14 5.69
CA THR A 201 11.88 -26.24 5.34
C THR A 201 10.51 -26.11 6.02
N SER A 202 10.39 -25.29 7.05
CA SER A 202 9.16 -25.09 7.81
C SER A 202 8.47 -23.75 7.54
N SER A 203 8.82 -23.05 6.47
CA SER A 203 8.29 -21.71 6.15
C SER A 203 6.83 -21.72 5.69
N TRP A 204 6.25 -22.87 5.34
CA TRP A 204 4.87 -22.97 4.90
C TRP A 204 3.88 -22.33 5.89
N PHE A 205 4.09 -22.49 7.20
CA PHE A 205 3.18 -21.95 8.21
C PHE A 205 3.16 -20.43 8.24
N THR A 206 4.28 -19.76 7.93
CA THR A 206 4.36 -18.27 7.89
C THR A 206 3.53 -17.68 6.75
N PHE A 207 3.28 -18.46 5.70
CA PHE A 207 2.40 -18.07 4.59
C PHE A 207 0.98 -18.59 4.78
N VAL A 208 0.80 -19.83 5.23
CA VAL A 208 -0.52 -20.46 5.34
C VAL A 208 -1.34 -19.91 6.50
N ILE A 209 -0.74 -19.74 7.68
CA ILE A 209 -1.49 -19.24 8.86
C ILE A 209 -2.09 -17.85 8.65
N PRO A 210 -1.36 -16.85 8.13
CA PRO A 210 -1.97 -15.56 7.78
C PRO A 210 -3.08 -15.68 6.74
N MET A 211 -2.96 -16.61 5.79
CA MET A 211 -4.00 -16.83 4.78
C MET A 211 -5.25 -17.49 5.36
N ILE A 212 -5.11 -18.41 6.32
CA ILE A 212 -6.25 -18.93 7.09
C ILE A 212 -6.92 -17.81 7.87
N LEU A 213 -6.15 -16.95 8.53
CA LEU A 213 -6.69 -15.80 9.26
C LEU A 213 -7.41 -14.83 8.30
N PHE A 214 -6.82 -14.56 7.13
CA PHE A 214 -7.46 -13.76 6.09
C PHE A 214 -8.80 -14.39 5.67
N LEU A 215 -8.82 -15.70 5.40
CA LEU A 215 -10.05 -16.42 5.03
C LEU A 215 -11.13 -16.27 6.11
N LEU A 216 -10.79 -16.53 7.38
CA LEU A 216 -11.72 -16.44 8.49
C LEU A 216 -12.31 -15.02 8.63
N CYS A 217 -11.47 -13.99 8.52
CA CYS A 217 -11.90 -12.59 8.57
C CYS A 217 -12.70 -12.16 7.34
N THR A 218 -12.57 -12.87 6.20
CA THR A 218 -13.35 -12.60 4.99
C THR A 218 -14.76 -13.24 5.04
N ILE A 219 -15.00 -14.25 5.89
CA ILE A 219 -16.31 -14.92 5.96
C ILE A 219 -17.47 -13.93 6.16
N PRO A 220 -17.40 -12.93 7.06
CA PRO A 220 -18.49 -11.96 7.21
C PRO A 220 -18.80 -11.18 5.93
N PHE A 221 -17.77 -10.91 5.09
CA PHE A 221 -17.95 -10.22 3.82
C PHE A 221 -18.86 -10.99 2.85
N LEU A 222 -18.94 -12.32 2.98
CA LEU A 222 -19.86 -13.14 2.18
C LEU A 222 -21.34 -12.76 2.41
N PHE A 223 -21.66 -12.14 3.53
CA PHE A 223 -23.02 -11.68 3.86
C PHE A 223 -23.28 -10.22 3.49
N VAL A 224 -22.34 -9.53 2.84
CA VAL A 224 -22.53 -8.17 2.34
C VAL A 224 -23.62 -8.16 1.28
N HIS A 225 -24.58 -7.26 1.45
CA HIS A 225 -25.63 -6.97 0.48
C HIS A 225 -25.21 -5.77 -0.36
N GLU A 226 -24.86 -6.03 -1.62
CA GLU A 226 -24.56 -5.02 -2.63
C GLU A 226 -25.82 -4.75 -3.45
N LYS A 227 -26.30 -3.49 -3.46
CA LYS A 227 -27.40 -3.11 -4.34
C LYS A 227 -26.96 -3.16 -5.80
N GLN A 228 -27.79 -3.79 -6.63
CA GLN A 228 -27.45 -3.99 -8.04
C GLN A 228 -27.76 -2.74 -8.85
N LYS A 229 -26.79 -2.26 -9.64
CA LYS A 229 -27.03 -1.21 -10.64
C LYS A 229 -27.92 -1.79 -11.75
N LYS A 230 -29.10 -1.19 -11.96
CA LYS A 230 -30.02 -1.55 -13.07
C LYS A 230 -29.59 -0.76 -14.29
N GLY A 231 -29.29 -1.43 -15.40
CA GLY A 231 -28.94 -0.79 -16.69
C GLY A 231 -28.58 -1.81 -17.77
N LYS A 232 -28.70 -1.42 -19.04
CA LYS A 232 -28.23 -2.22 -20.18
C LYS A 232 -26.69 -2.26 -20.17
N ARG A 233 -26.11 -3.45 -20.19
CA ARG A 233 -24.66 -3.68 -20.15
C ARG A 233 -24.10 -3.55 -21.57
N PRO A 234 -23.14 -2.63 -21.83
CA PRO A 234 -22.46 -2.60 -23.11
C PRO A 234 -21.53 -3.81 -23.26
N PRO A 235 -21.30 -4.32 -24.46
CA PRO A 235 -20.37 -5.42 -24.69
C PRO A 235 -18.96 -5.00 -24.32
N VAL A 236 -18.17 -5.96 -23.76
CA VAL A 236 -16.82 -5.73 -23.20
C VAL A 236 -15.86 -5.05 -24.18
N GLY A 237 -15.92 -5.38 -25.46
CA GLY A 237 -15.06 -4.75 -26.48
C GLY A 237 -15.33 -3.24 -26.66
N LYS A 238 -16.60 -2.78 -26.58
CA LYS A 238 -16.93 -1.35 -26.59
C LYS A 238 -16.46 -0.65 -25.32
N LEU A 239 -16.42 -1.38 -24.21
CA LEU A 239 -15.96 -0.88 -22.92
C LEU A 239 -14.48 -0.52 -22.97
N ILE A 240 -13.63 -1.41 -23.47
CA ILE A 240 -12.18 -1.22 -23.60
C ILE A 240 -11.90 0.03 -24.46
N GLY A 241 -12.50 0.11 -25.64
CA GLY A 241 -12.31 1.26 -26.53
C GLY A 241 -12.77 2.59 -25.92
N SER A 242 -13.92 2.60 -25.22
CA SER A 242 -14.43 3.79 -24.53
C SER A 242 -13.54 4.21 -23.36
N THR A 243 -12.93 3.24 -22.64
CA THR A 243 -12.02 3.50 -21.51
C THR A 243 -10.74 4.17 -21.98
N PHE A 244 -10.11 3.69 -23.07
CA PHE A 244 -8.95 4.37 -23.65
C PHE A 244 -9.28 5.79 -24.10
N LYS A 245 -10.43 5.99 -24.74
CA LYS A 245 -10.88 7.33 -25.16
C LYS A 245 -11.11 8.24 -23.96
N ARG A 246 -11.74 7.74 -22.89
CA ARG A 246 -11.93 8.46 -21.61
C ARG A 246 -10.59 8.83 -20.98
N LEU A 247 -9.67 7.88 -20.81
CA LEU A 247 -8.34 8.15 -20.27
C LEU A 247 -7.62 9.24 -21.05
N ASN A 248 -7.60 9.16 -22.38
CA ASN A 248 -6.95 10.16 -23.21
C ASN A 248 -7.63 11.55 -23.05
N THR A 249 -8.96 11.57 -22.94
CA THR A 249 -9.71 12.81 -22.67
C THR A 249 -9.36 13.36 -21.30
N THR A 250 -9.33 12.51 -20.28
CA THR A 250 -9.01 12.90 -18.89
C THR A 250 -7.57 13.40 -18.79
N PHE A 251 -6.60 12.76 -19.47
CA PHE A 251 -5.21 13.27 -19.55
C PHE A 251 -5.11 14.62 -20.26
N LYS A 252 -5.92 14.88 -21.29
CA LYS A 252 -5.98 16.19 -21.96
C LYS A 252 -6.64 17.24 -21.07
N ASP A 253 -7.70 16.87 -20.37
CA ASP A 253 -8.43 17.76 -19.47
C ASP A 253 -7.60 18.15 -18.26
N ILE A 254 -6.83 17.20 -17.68
CA ILE A 254 -5.99 17.48 -16.50
C ILE A 254 -4.91 18.52 -16.83
N ARG A 255 -4.38 18.52 -18.05
CA ARG A 255 -3.44 19.55 -18.51
C ARG A 255 -4.04 20.94 -18.53
N LYS A 256 -5.37 21.06 -18.67
CA LYS A 256 -6.09 22.35 -18.56
C LYS A 256 -6.21 22.81 -17.12
N HIS A 257 -6.23 21.86 -16.16
CA HIS A 257 -6.24 22.12 -14.72
C HIS A 257 -4.81 22.10 -14.15
N LYS A 258 -4.04 23.15 -14.44
CA LYS A 258 -2.61 23.25 -14.14
C LYS A 258 -2.24 22.87 -12.71
N SER A 259 -2.99 23.33 -11.72
CA SER A 259 -2.73 23.01 -10.31
C SER A 259 -2.86 21.51 -10.01
N MET A 260 -3.88 20.85 -10.59
CA MET A 260 -4.06 19.42 -10.42
C MET A 260 -2.97 18.61 -11.12
N PHE A 261 -2.54 19.02 -12.31
CA PHE A 261 -1.43 18.38 -13.02
C PHE A 261 -0.12 18.46 -12.24
N ILE A 262 0.22 19.66 -11.70
CA ILE A 262 1.39 19.86 -10.84
C ILE A 262 1.28 18.99 -9.59
N PHE A 263 0.09 18.94 -8.97
CA PHE A 263 -0.14 18.11 -7.79
C PHE A 263 0.12 16.62 -8.05
N ILE A 264 -0.37 16.07 -9.18
CA ILE A 264 -0.18 14.65 -9.53
C ILE A 264 1.30 14.30 -9.62
N ILE A 265 2.11 15.17 -10.25
CA ILE A 265 3.57 14.97 -10.35
C ILE A 265 4.22 15.08 -8.97
N GLY A 266 3.86 16.09 -8.19
CA GLY A 266 4.37 16.25 -6.83
C GLY A 266 4.00 15.08 -5.91
N TYR A 267 2.76 14.63 -5.98
CA TYR A 267 2.29 13.47 -5.20
C TYR A 267 2.99 12.16 -5.60
N PHE A 268 3.24 11.94 -6.89
CA PHE A 268 4.07 10.84 -7.37
C PHE A 268 5.41 10.76 -6.63
N CYS A 269 6.09 11.89 -6.47
CA CYS A 269 7.36 11.96 -5.76
C CYS A 269 7.19 11.77 -4.24
N VAL A 270 6.16 12.40 -3.62
CA VAL A 270 5.96 12.29 -2.18
C VAL A 270 5.47 10.90 -1.76
N ALA A 271 4.60 10.26 -2.55
CA ALA A 271 4.10 8.92 -2.24
C ALA A 271 5.19 7.84 -2.30
N ASN A 272 6.31 8.13 -2.95
CA ASN A 272 7.43 7.20 -3.14
C ASN A 272 7.96 6.66 -1.81
N ILE A 273 8.17 7.53 -0.81
CA ILE A 273 8.67 7.12 0.50
C ILE A 273 7.69 6.18 1.22
N ALA A 274 6.39 6.47 1.16
CA ALA A 274 5.38 5.63 1.79
C ALA A 274 5.36 4.21 1.18
N ASN A 275 5.44 4.12 -0.14
CA ASN A 275 5.46 2.84 -0.86
C ASN A 275 6.74 2.04 -0.58
N VAL A 276 7.91 2.71 -0.56
CA VAL A 276 9.18 2.06 -0.23
C VAL A 276 9.16 1.47 1.18
N ILE A 277 8.66 2.23 2.16
CA ILE A 277 8.56 1.75 3.54
C ILE A 277 7.67 0.52 3.62
N VAL A 278 6.52 0.49 2.94
CA VAL A 278 5.66 -0.71 2.93
C VAL A 278 6.39 -1.93 2.37
N PHE A 279 7.21 -1.78 1.33
CA PHE A 279 7.93 -2.90 0.70
C PHE A 279 9.17 -3.36 1.46
N TYR A 280 9.91 -2.45 2.09
CA TYR A 280 11.24 -2.73 2.65
C TYR A 280 11.35 -2.47 4.17
N MET A 281 10.22 -2.31 4.85
CA MET A 281 10.23 -1.99 6.29
C MET A 281 10.94 -3.05 7.12
N THR A 282 10.69 -4.34 6.86
CA THR A 282 11.31 -5.43 7.62
C THR A 282 12.82 -5.45 7.46
N PRO A 283 13.39 -5.57 6.24
CA PRO A 283 14.84 -5.56 6.10
C PRO A 283 15.48 -4.24 6.53
N LEU A 284 14.79 -3.10 6.41
CA LEU A 284 15.29 -1.85 6.97
C LEU A 284 15.43 -1.92 8.50
N VAL A 285 14.44 -2.49 9.18
CA VAL A 285 14.44 -2.60 10.66
C VAL A 285 15.40 -3.68 11.14
N THR A 286 15.47 -4.83 10.47
CA THR A 286 16.31 -5.96 10.87
C THR A 286 17.77 -5.77 10.48
N ASP A 287 18.04 -5.44 9.22
CA ASP A 287 19.38 -5.48 8.64
C ASP A 287 20.02 -4.10 8.53
N GLY A 288 19.21 -3.07 8.28
CA GLY A 288 19.66 -1.68 8.19
C GLY A 288 19.86 -1.05 9.57
N LEU A 289 18.79 -1.00 10.35
CA LEU A 289 18.76 -0.37 11.66
C LEU A 289 19.18 -1.30 12.81
N ILE A 290 19.16 -2.61 12.60
CA ILE A 290 19.51 -3.68 13.56
C ILE A 290 18.81 -3.48 14.90
N ILE A 291 17.56 -3.09 14.89
CA ILE A 291 16.77 -2.87 16.12
C ILE A 291 16.67 -4.18 16.88
N GLY A 292 17.08 -4.16 18.15
CA GLY A 292 17.02 -5.35 19.03
C GLY A 292 17.83 -6.54 18.52
N GLY A 293 19.00 -6.31 17.91
CA GLY A 293 19.85 -7.36 17.35
C GLY A 293 19.40 -7.86 15.96
N GLY A 294 18.51 -7.14 15.28
CA GLY A 294 18.09 -7.45 13.92
C GLY A 294 17.06 -8.60 13.81
N THR A 295 16.33 -8.90 14.87
CA THR A 295 15.37 -10.02 14.86
C THR A 295 14.01 -9.62 14.31
N THR A 296 13.31 -10.57 13.69
CA THR A 296 11.95 -10.38 13.17
C THR A 296 10.97 -9.99 14.29
N THR A 297 11.20 -10.48 15.50
CA THR A 297 10.44 -10.08 16.69
C THR A 297 10.44 -8.57 16.91
N TRP A 298 11.61 -7.95 16.85
CA TRP A 298 11.73 -6.49 16.99
C TRP A 298 11.14 -5.74 15.83
N ALA A 299 11.24 -6.30 14.60
CA ALA A 299 10.54 -5.73 13.44
C ALA A 299 9.02 -5.72 13.65
N ILE A 300 8.45 -6.81 14.15
CA ILE A 300 7.01 -6.88 14.49
C ILE A 300 6.64 -5.83 15.53
N LEU A 301 7.38 -5.74 16.63
CA LEU A 301 7.13 -4.76 17.69
C LEU A 301 7.24 -3.32 17.18
N PHE A 302 8.24 -3.03 16.35
CA PHE A 302 8.41 -1.73 15.71
C PHE A 302 7.20 -1.38 14.82
N ILE A 303 6.74 -2.33 14.00
CA ILE A 303 5.58 -2.15 13.12
C ILE A 303 4.30 -1.92 13.94
N ILE A 304 4.12 -2.65 15.06
CA ILE A 304 2.98 -2.44 15.97
C ILE A 304 3.00 -1.03 16.54
N ILE A 305 4.14 -0.55 17.03
CA ILE A 305 4.30 0.81 17.59
C ILE A 305 4.00 1.86 16.51
N ALA A 306 4.58 1.71 15.31
CA ALA A 306 4.35 2.63 14.19
C ALA A 306 2.88 2.63 13.77
N THR A 307 2.23 1.46 13.70
CA THR A 307 0.82 1.34 13.34
C THR A 307 -0.09 1.99 14.39
N PHE A 308 0.16 1.72 15.67
CA PHE A 308 -0.59 2.35 16.76
C PHE A 308 -0.47 3.87 16.73
N SER A 309 0.74 4.38 16.52
CA SER A 309 1.00 5.80 16.34
C SER A 309 0.27 6.35 15.10
N ALA A 310 0.27 5.62 13.97
CA ALA A 310 -0.47 6.01 12.78
C ALA A 310 -1.97 6.17 13.07
N VAL A 311 -2.59 5.19 13.73
CA VAL A 311 -4.01 5.24 14.11
C VAL A 311 -4.32 6.49 14.93
N LEU A 312 -3.52 6.73 15.96
CA LEU A 312 -3.77 7.82 16.91
C LEU A 312 -3.58 9.19 16.26
N PHE A 313 -2.47 9.40 15.57
CA PHE A 313 -2.08 10.74 15.10
C PHE A 313 -2.58 11.10 13.71
N THR A 314 -2.93 10.13 12.85
CA THR A 314 -3.49 10.43 11.51
C THR A 314 -4.82 11.19 11.61
N TYR A 315 -5.62 10.92 12.65
CA TYR A 315 -6.83 11.71 12.93
C TYR A 315 -6.52 13.20 13.15
N PHE A 316 -5.48 13.50 13.92
CA PHE A 316 -5.07 14.89 14.18
C PHE A 316 -4.53 15.57 12.91
N ILE A 317 -3.82 14.82 12.04
CA ILE A 317 -3.38 15.33 10.74
C ILE A 317 -4.59 15.67 9.86
N GLY A 318 -5.63 14.83 9.85
CA GLY A 318 -6.88 15.12 9.15
C GLY A 318 -7.57 16.40 9.65
N LYS A 319 -7.64 16.58 10.97
CA LYS A 319 -8.18 17.80 11.60
C LYS A 319 -7.35 19.04 11.28
N PHE A 320 -6.02 18.90 11.30
CA PHE A 320 -5.10 19.96 10.89
C PHE A 320 -5.34 20.35 9.42
N GLY A 321 -5.48 19.36 8.53
CA GLY A 321 -5.71 19.58 7.11
C GLY A 321 -7.03 20.31 6.82
N LYS A 322 -8.11 19.96 7.51
CA LYS A 322 -9.39 20.69 7.42
C LYS A 322 -9.25 22.16 7.81
N LYS A 323 -8.40 22.48 8.79
CA LYS A 323 -8.22 23.84 9.30
C LYS A 323 -7.25 24.68 8.47
N HIS A 324 -6.18 24.07 7.95
CA HIS A 324 -5.06 24.80 7.35
C HIS A 324 -4.85 24.52 5.86
N GLY A 325 -5.66 23.64 5.28
CA GLY A 325 -5.60 23.27 3.86
C GLY A 325 -4.59 22.16 3.54
N ALA A 326 -4.72 21.60 2.35
CA ALA A 326 -3.95 20.46 1.90
C ALA A 326 -2.44 20.73 1.79
N LYS A 327 -2.07 21.91 1.29
CA LYS A 327 -0.66 22.26 1.05
C LYS A 327 0.15 22.27 2.35
N LYS A 328 -0.38 22.90 3.42
CA LYS A 328 0.25 22.89 4.75
C LYS A 328 0.28 21.49 5.36
N THR A 329 -0.70 20.66 5.04
CA THR A 329 -0.73 19.26 5.47
C THR A 329 0.41 18.46 4.82
N PHE A 330 0.70 18.65 3.53
CA PHE A 330 1.86 18.06 2.87
C PHE A 330 3.18 18.48 3.50
N TYR A 331 3.32 19.74 3.88
CA TYR A 331 4.53 20.21 4.57
C TYR A 331 4.68 19.61 5.96
N LEU A 332 3.59 19.51 6.73
CA LEU A 332 3.60 18.82 8.02
C LEU A 332 4.05 17.36 7.87
N VAL A 333 3.47 16.65 6.90
CA VAL A 333 3.84 15.25 6.59
C VAL A 333 5.29 15.16 6.13
N GLY A 334 5.75 16.10 5.31
CA GLY A 334 7.13 16.19 4.87
C GLY A 334 8.11 16.40 6.03
N VAL A 335 7.77 17.22 7.01
CA VAL A 335 8.57 17.43 8.24
C VAL A 335 8.62 16.13 9.05
N LEU A 336 7.50 15.43 9.23
CA LEU A 336 7.47 14.15 9.96
C LEU A 336 8.35 13.10 9.26
N TRP A 337 8.25 12.95 7.93
CA TRP A 337 9.15 12.09 7.17
C TRP A 337 10.61 12.53 7.27
N GLY A 338 10.89 13.84 7.20
CA GLY A 338 12.24 14.39 7.37
C GLY A 338 12.85 14.00 8.71
N ILE A 339 12.10 14.11 9.81
CA ILE A 339 12.54 13.69 11.14
C ILE A 339 12.79 12.18 11.18
N ALA A 340 11.85 11.36 10.68
CA ALA A 340 12.01 9.91 10.67
C ALA A 340 13.22 9.46 9.85
N LEU A 341 13.42 10.04 8.65
CA LEU A 341 14.58 9.77 7.80
C LEU A 341 15.89 10.19 8.47
N THR A 342 15.95 11.38 9.08
CA THR A 342 17.15 11.86 9.76
C THR A 342 17.54 10.94 10.91
N ILE A 343 16.57 10.52 11.74
CA ILE A 343 16.83 9.55 12.82
C ILE A 343 17.32 8.22 12.22
N GLY A 344 16.65 7.69 11.20
CA GLY A 344 17.01 6.41 10.59
C GLY A 344 18.42 6.44 9.95
N VAL A 345 18.73 7.48 9.19
CA VAL A 345 20.06 7.66 8.59
C VAL A 345 21.14 7.79 9.68
N THR A 346 20.88 8.58 10.73
CA THR A 346 21.80 8.71 11.87
C THR A 346 22.04 7.38 12.55
N LEU A 347 20.99 6.60 12.81
CA LEU A 347 21.09 5.27 13.41
C LEU A 347 21.95 4.34 12.55
N ILE A 348 21.74 4.30 11.24
CA ILE A 348 22.49 3.44 10.32
C ILE A 348 23.98 3.78 10.36
N PHE A 349 24.34 5.06 10.24
CA PHE A 349 25.74 5.46 10.21
C PHE A 349 26.43 5.38 11.58
N THR A 350 25.71 5.58 12.69
CA THR A 350 26.27 5.41 14.04
C THR A 350 26.45 3.95 14.42
N THR A 351 25.55 3.05 13.99
CA THR A 351 25.66 1.61 14.27
C THR A 351 26.68 0.90 13.40
N GLN A 352 27.11 1.50 12.30
CA GLN A 352 28.16 0.96 11.45
C GLN A 352 29.52 0.86 12.17
N SER A 353 29.75 1.74 13.16
CA SER A 353 30.99 1.81 13.97
C SER A 353 30.91 0.99 15.27
N ILE A 354 29.78 0.33 15.55
CA ILE A 354 29.56 -0.41 16.78
C ILE A 354 29.71 -1.90 16.48
N GLU A 355 30.50 -2.62 17.26
CA GLU A 355 30.66 -4.07 17.17
C GLU A 355 29.30 -4.80 17.22
N ILE A 356 29.22 -5.90 16.45
CA ILE A 356 28.04 -6.77 16.41
C ILE A 356 27.63 -7.16 17.83
N GLY A 357 26.49 -6.66 18.30
CA GLY A 357 25.96 -6.93 19.66
C GLY A 357 25.63 -5.69 20.49
N ALA A 358 26.08 -4.49 20.11
CA ALA A 358 25.64 -3.26 20.72
C ALA A 358 24.28 -2.82 20.11
N ASN A 359 23.24 -2.78 20.92
CA ASN A 359 21.93 -2.30 20.48
C ASN A 359 22.03 -0.81 20.10
N PRO A 360 21.48 -0.41 18.91
CA PRO A 360 21.31 1.01 18.63
C PRO A 360 20.49 1.66 19.73
N PRO A 361 20.57 2.99 19.92
CA PRO A 361 19.79 3.67 20.94
C PRO A 361 18.30 3.34 20.78
N PHE A 362 17.82 2.41 21.57
CA PHE A 362 16.46 1.83 21.50
C PHE A 362 15.38 2.92 21.50
N ILE A 363 15.59 3.96 22.32
CA ILE A 363 14.68 5.10 22.42
C ILE A 363 14.56 5.84 21.07
N LEU A 364 15.65 6.07 20.34
CA LEU A 364 15.61 6.74 19.03
C LEU A 364 14.87 5.90 18.00
N SER A 365 15.03 4.57 18.03
CA SER A 365 14.30 3.67 17.15
C SER A 365 12.79 3.73 17.40
N ILE A 366 12.37 3.75 18.67
CA ILE A 366 10.96 3.93 19.03
C ILE A 366 10.44 5.29 18.55
N ILE A 367 11.18 6.38 18.79
CA ILE A 367 10.79 7.73 18.34
C ILE A 367 10.63 7.74 16.82
N MET A 368 11.55 7.11 16.08
CA MET A 368 11.44 6.98 14.63
C MET A 368 10.12 6.30 14.21
N GLY A 369 9.76 5.18 14.84
CA GLY A 369 8.50 4.47 14.57
C GLY A 369 7.27 5.30 14.90
N VAL A 370 7.29 6.00 16.05
CA VAL A 370 6.19 6.89 16.49
C VAL A 370 6.00 8.07 15.53
N VAL A 371 7.06 8.56 14.89
CA VAL A 371 6.99 9.66 13.91
C VAL A 371 6.66 9.16 12.50
N ALA A 372 7.21 8.01 12.09
CA ALA A 372 6.99 7.44 10.77
C ALA A 372 5.54 6.98 10.55
N GLY A 373 4.88 6.46 11.58
CA GLY A 373 3.48 6.03 11.49
C GLY A 373 2.53 7.14 11.03
N PRO A 374 2.45 8.28 11.73
CA PRO A 374 1.66 9.44 11.30
C PRO A 374 2.09 9.99 9.94
N ALA A 375 3.38 9.99 9.63
CA ALA A 375 3.87 10.44 8.33
C ALA A 375 3.29 9.57 7.20
N LEU A 376 3.27 8.23 7.39
CA LEU A 376 2.68 7.28 6.45
C LEU A 376 1.18 7.53 6.26
N GLY A 377 0.40 7.51 7.32
CA GLY A 377 -1.05 7.76 7.26
C GLY A 377 -1.39 9.16 6.76
N GLY A 378 -0.61 10.16 7.19
CA GLY A 378 -0.74 11.55 6.79
C GLY A 378 -0.52 11.78 5.29
N THR A 379 0.35 11.00 4.64
CA THR A 379 0.58 11.07 3.18
C THR A 379 -0.71 10.83 2.41
N TRP A 380 -1.48 9.80 2.79
CA TRP A 380 -2.75 9.49 2.13
C TRP A 380 -3.88 10.47 2.51
N VAL A 381 -3.87 10.98 3.74
CA VAL A 381 -4.83 12.02 4.16
C VAL A 381 -4.59 13.31 3.39
N ALA A 382 -3.34 13.77 3.28
CA ALA A 382 -2.98 14.98 2.55
C ALA A 382 -3.37 14.87 1.06
N GLN A 383 -3.19 13.69 0.44
CA GLN A 383 -3.65 13.41 -0.93
C GLN A 383 -5.16 13.64 -1.08
N ARG A 384 -5.95 13.03 -0.19
CA ARG A 384 -7.42 13.14 -0.26
C ARG A 384 -7.88 14.58 -0.13
N ILE A 385 -7.33 15.33 0.82
CA ILE A 385 -7.67 16.74 1.03
C ILE A 385 -7.30 17.55 -0.21
N MET A 386 -6.10 17.37 -0.80
CA MET A 386 -5.68 18.11 -1.98
C MET A 386 -6.56 17.82 -3.20
N VAL A 387 -6.94 16.56 -3.41
CA VAL A 387 -7.87 16.22 -4.50
C VAL A 387 -9.22 16.89 -4.26
N THR A 388 -9.70 16.93 -3.03
CA THR A 388 -10.98 17.57 -2.69
C THR A 388 -10.94 19.08 -2.94
N GLU A 389 -9.80 19.73 -2.70
CA GLU A 389 -9.62 21.16 -2.95
C GLU A 389 -9.46 21.51 -4.44
N LEU A 390 -8.84 20.63 -5.23
CA LEU A 390 -8.47 20.94 -6.62
C LEU A 390 -9.42 20.38 -7.67
N ALA A 391 -10.17 19.31 -7.35
CA ALA A 391 -11.01 18.65 -8.32
C ALA A 391 -12.37 19.35 -8.48
N PRO A 392 -12.80 19.66 -9.72
CA PRO A 392 -14.17 20.08 -9.96
C PRO A 392 -15.17 19.03 -9.47
N LYS A 393 -16.28 19.47 -8.86
CA LYS A 393 -17.29 18.56 -8.27
C LYS A 393 -17.81 17.53 -9.29
N GLU A 394 -17.99 17.95 -10.53
CA GLU A 394 -18.51 17.12 -11.64
C GLU A 394 -17.50 16.05 -12.11
N LYS A 395 -16.19 16.27 -11.87
CA LYS A 395 -15.10 15.40 -12.32
C LYS A 395 -14.30 14.80 -11.15
N PHE A 396 -14.81 14.89 -9.94
CA PHE A 396 -14.08 14.45 -8.73
C PHE A 396 -13.58 13.01 -8.82
N GLY A 397 -14.42 12.08 -9.29
CA GLY A 397 -14.04 10.67 -9.43
C GLY A 397 -12.91 10.43 -10.44
N GLU A 398 -12.90 11.17 -11.56
CA GLU A 398 -11.84 11.07 -12.58
C GLU A 398 -10.50 11.57 -12.01
N PHE A 399 -10.50 12.72 -11.36
CA PHE A 399 -9.30 13.32 -10.78
C PHE A 399 -8.77 12.52 -9.59
N PHE A 400 -9.66 11.97 -8.76
CA PHE A 400 -9.29 11.06 -7.68
C PHE A 400 -8.65 9.78 -8.22
N GLY A 401 -9.22 9.19 -9.29
CA GLY A 401 -8.65 8.04 -9.98
C GLY A 401 -7.24 8.31 -10.53
N LEU A 402 -7.01 9.50 -11.12
CA LEU A 402 -5.66 9.87 -11.60
C LEU A 402 -4.66 10.07 -10.46
N SER A 403 -5.07 10.61 -9.34
CA SER A 403 -4.18 10.71 -8.17
C SER A 403 -3.84 9.33 -7.59
N LYS A 404 -4.77 8.39 -7.61
CA LYS A 404 -4.52 6.98 -7.25
C LYS A 404 -3.57 6.31 -8.24
N LEU A 405 -3.72 6.55 -9.54
CA LEU A 405 -2.80 6.07 -10.57
C LEU A 405 -1.38 6.61 -10.34
N SER A 406 -1.23 7.88 -9.99
CA SER A 406 0.05 8.48 -9.63
C SER A 406 0.70 7.77 -8.43
N GLY A 407 -0.07 7.49 -7.37
CA GLY A 407 0.40 6.71 -6.23
C GLY A 407 0.81 5.29 -6.61
N GLY A 408 0.07 4.62 -7.50
CA GLY A 408 0.40 3.29 -8.02
C GLY A 408 1.70 3.27 -8.85
N LEU A 409 1.90 4.28 -9.72
CA LEU A 409 3.17 4.44 -10.44
C LEU A 409 4.34 4.75 -9.51
N SER A 410 4.10 5.49 -8.45
CA SER A 410 5.08 5.72 -7.38
C SER A 410 5.46 4.42 -6.68
N ALA A 411 4.51 3.51 -6.46
CA ALA A 411 4.77 2.19 -5.91
C ALA A 411 5.58 1.26 -6.83
N ALA A 412 5.63 1.58 -8.14
CA ALA A 412 6.54 0.93 -9.09
C ALA A 412 7.96 1.48 -8.96
N LEU A 413 8.11 2.80 -9.00
CA LEU A 413 9.42 3.44 -9.06
C LEU A 413 10.18 3.38 -7.73
N GLY A 414 9.50 3.56 -6.61
CA GLY A 414 10.13 3.60 -5.29
C GLY A 414 10.94 2.37 -4.94
N PRO A 415 10.32 1.19 -4.91
CA PRO A 415 11.03 -0.05 -4.65
C PRO A 415 12.15 -0.33 -5.66
N PHE A 416 11.97 0.04 -6.92
CA PHE A 416 13.02 -0.10 -7.93
C PHE A 416 14.24 0.78 -7.65
N VAL A 417 14.03 2.08 -7.36
CA VAL A 417 15.14 3.00 -6.99
C VAL A 417 15.87 2.50 -5.74
N TRP A 418 15.12 2.04 -4.74
CA TRP A 418 15.72 1.42 -3.55
C TRP A 418 16.57 0.22 -3.92
N GLY A 419 16.07 -0.71 -4.74
CA GLY A 419 16.79 -1.89 -5.20
C GLY A 419 18.08 -1.53 -5.97
N VAL A 420 18.04 -0.50 -6.83
CA VAL A 420 19.24 -0.01 -7.54
C VAL A 420 20.29 0.50 -6.55
N VAL A 421 19.90 1.27 -5.54
CA VAL A 421 20.82 1.77 -4.52
C VAL A 421 21.38 0.62 -3.69
N MET A 422 20.58 -0.40 -3.40
CA MET A 422 21.02 -1.57 -2.64
C MET A 422 22.08 -2.44 -3.36
N LEU A 423 22.29 -2.29 -4.68
CA LEU A 423 23.46 -2.87 -5.36
C LEU A 423 24.79 -2.43 -4.75
N SER A 424 24.83 -1.25 -4.13
CA SER A 424 26.02 -0.78 -3.43
C SER A 424 26.27 -1.52 -2.10
N TYR A 425 25.33 -2.33 -1.61
CA TYR A 425 25.46 -3.04 -0.33
C TYR A 425 26.70 -3.96 -0.31
N ASP A 426 27.01 -4.61 -1.42
CA ASP A 426 28.15 -5.52 -1.54
C ASP A 426 29.51 -4.80 -1.38
N VAL A 427 29.54 -3.46 -1.54
CA VAL A 427 30.75 -2.62 -1.41
C VAL A 427 30.77 -1.86 -0.09
N ILE A 428 29.64 -1.26 0.32
CA ILE A 428 29.58 -0.34 1.47
C ILE A 428 28.77 -0.91 2.64
N GLY A 429 28.30 -2.17 2.55
CA GLY A 429 27.53 -2.82 3.61
C GLY A 429 26.27 -2.04 3.97
N LYS A 430 25.98 -1.96 5.26
CA LYS A 430 24.76 -1.33 5.81
C LYS A 430 24.59 0.15 5.44
N ALA A 431 25.65 0.86 5.09
CA ALA A 431 25.56 2.25 4.62
C ALA A 431 24.68 2.38 3.37
N ALA A 432 24.50 1.30 2.58
CA ALA A 432 23.59 1.26 1.44
C ALA A 432 22.14 1.58 1.85
N TYR A 433 21.67 1.11 3.02
CA TYR A 433 20.37 1.49 3.55
C TYR A 433 20.25 3.00 3.82
N GLY A 434 21.32 3.60 4.37
CA GLY A 434 21.38 5.04 4.59
C GLY A 434 21.30 5.82 3.28
N LEU A 435 22.03 5.39 2.24
CA LEU A 435 21.96 6.00 0.91
C LEU A 435 20.58 5.80 0.27
N ALA A 436 19.97 4.63 0.43
CA ALA A 436 18.61 4.36 -0.07
C ALA A 436 17.57 5.27 0.61
N MET A 437 17.65 5.46 1.93
CA MET A 437 16.80 6.41 2.65
C MET A 437 17.01 7.85 2.19
N ILE A 438 18.25 8.27 1.98
CA ILE A 438 18.57 9.60 1.46
C ILE A 438 18.00 9.79 0.06
N SER A 439 18.15 8.81 -0.84
CA SER A 439 17.65 8.90 -2.22
C SER A 439 16.14 9.10 -2.27
N VAL A 440 15.40 8.34 -1.47
CA VAL A 440 13.93 8.46 -1.36
C VAL A 440 13.55 9.79 -0.71
N GLY A 441 14.32 10.25 0.28
CA GLY A 441 14.16 11.56 0.91
C GLY A 441 14.32 12.71 -0.09
N ILE A 442 15.32 12.64 -0.97
CA ILE A 442 15.54 13.64 -2.03
C ILE A 442 14.33 13.68 -2.97
N ILE A 443 13.83 12.52 -3.42
CA ILE A 443 12.64 12.43 -4.29
C ILE A 443 11.44 13.06 -3.59
N MET A 444 11.25 12.81 -2.30
CA MET A 444 10.16 13.42 -1.51
C MET A 444 10.30 14.94 -1.44
N VAL A 445 11.50 15.47 -1.20
CA VAL A 445 11.75 16.92 -1.14
C VAL A 445 11.44 17.56 -2.49
N ILE A 446 11.87 16.95 -3.61
CA ILE A 446 11.51 17.40 -4.96
C ILE A 446 9.98 17.45 -5.10
N GLY A 447 9.27 16.42 -4.64
CA GLY A 447 7.82 16.38 -4.63
C GLY A 447 7.18 17.52 -3.85
N LEU A 448 7.70 17.84 -2.65
CA LEU A 448 7.22 18.95 -1.83
C LEU A 448 7.48 20.30 -2.50
N ILE A 449 8.63 20.47 -3.16
CA ILE A 449 8.93 21.67 -3.97
C ILE A 449 7.93 21.78 -5.11
N ILE A 450 7.63 20.70 -5.84
CA ILE A 450 6.63 20.71 -6.90
C ILE A 450 5.25 21.07 -6.34
N ILE A 451 4.83 20.51 -5.19
CA ILE A 451 3.56 20.84 -4.53
C ILE A 451 3.52 22.32 -4.10
N SER A 452 4.66 22.96 -3.85
CA SER A 452 4.69 24.39 -3.51
C SER A 452 4.14 25.29 -4.62
N TYR A 453 4.22 24.86 -5.87
CA TYR A 453 3.68 25.58 -7.04
C TYR A 453 2.19 25.33 -7.28
N VAL A 454 1.56 24.42 -6.53
CA VAL A 454 0.11 24.21 -6.62
C VAL A 454 -0.62 25.44 -6.09
N LYS A 455 -1.50 26.02 -6.88
CA LYS A 455 -2.38 27.11 -6.42
C LYS A 455 -3.65 26.50 -5.84
N THR A 456 -3.92 26.73 -4.57
CA THR A 456 -5.17 26.39 -3.87
C THR A 456 -5.93 27.67 -3.58
N GLU A 457 -7.26 27.61 -3.49
CA GLU A 457 -8.10 28.78 -3.14
C GLU A 457 -7.79 29.34 -1.75
N SER A 458 -7.08 28.56 -0.93
CA SER A 458 -6.65 28.92 0.43
C SER A 458 -5.20 29.48 0.49
N SER A 459 -4.56 29.70 -0.66
CA SER A 459 -3.17 30.20 -0.74
C SER A 459 -3.10 31.65 -1.21
#